data_a6fe7fd7eb5faf773b44ad44e894bdbe
#
_entry.id   a6fe7fd7eb5faf773b44ad44e894bdbe
#
_cell.length_a   1.000
_cell.length_b   1.000
_cell.length_c   1.000
_cell.angle_alpha   90.00
_cell.angle_beta   90.00
_cell.angle_gamma   90.00
#
_symmetry.space_group_name_H-M   'P 1'
#
loop_
_entity.id
_entity.type
_entity.pdbx_description
1 polymer ?
#
loop_
_entity_poly.entity_id
_entity_poly.type
_entity_poly.pdbx_seq_one_letter_code
_entity_poly.pdbx_strand_id
1 'polypeptide(L)'
;MARRWGAGDYRYELVENWPQVTVNGVAADVAGDSDGRIYTVVRDPKADGTFNDITPATGHMIVFDRDGALLDTRLTDEFSSPHGLWINGEDEIFHADCGHHTVTKYSTTGEVLMTIGTKGERGAPGAPFNMCTGATQSCSGDIFVSDGYGQNRVHRYSSEGEHILSFGSGDPVFLQGWLGEEVTGTPGTGLGEFNLPHHVLVDDDDNVYVMDRTNNRCQIFDLEGNYLREWSDVTGANDAVIDSHGVMHIVGHAGVELRSLDGALLGRWGENGEGAGHFTNSPHGVFIDSEESIYIAEVGGNNRLQKFARV
;
A
#
# COMPACT_ATOMS: atom_id res chain seq x y z
N MET A 1 7.77 19.40 -27.06
CA MET A 1 6.55 18.76 -26.55
C MET A 1 6.91 18.14 -25.19
N ALA A 2 6.09 18.34 -24.16
CA ALA A 2 6.30 17.67 -22.89
C ALA A 2 6.29 16.16 -23.12
N ARG A 3 7.13 15.43 -22.37
CA ARG A 3 7.13 13.97 -22.40
C ARG A 3 5.82 13.47 -21.78
N ARG A 4 5.15 12.54 -22.46
CA ARG A 4 3.94 11.90 -21.96
C ARG A 4 4.24 10.52 -21.45
N TRP A 5 3.63 10.20 -20.34
CA TRP A 5 3.67 8.90 -19.65
C TRP A 5 2.34 8.18 -19.85
N GLY A 6 2.26 6.91 -19.52
CA GLY A 6 1.02 6.16 -19.57
C GLY A 6 0.93 5.15 -20.72
N ALA A 7 -0.19 4.47 -20.81
CA ALA A 7 -0.48 3.44 -21.81
C ALA A 7 -1.94 3.53 -22.29
N GLY A 8 -2.21 3.17 -23.54
CA GLY A 8 -3.55 3.22 -24.12
C GLY A 8 -4.13 4.64 -24.09
N ASP A 9 -5.33 4.78 -23.56
CA ASP A 9 -6.04 6.05 -23.38
C ASP A 9 -5.61 6.78 -22.09
N TYR A 10 -4.85 6.13 -21.23
CA TYR A 10 -4.29 6.70 -19.99
C TYR A 10 -3.01 7.45 -20.34
N ARG A 11 -3.10 8.76 -20.40
CA ARG A 11 -1.97 9.66 -20.71
C ARG A 11 -1.78 10.66 -19.61
N TYR A 12 -0.51 10.86 -19.24
CA TYR A 12 -0.14 11.70 -18.12
C TYR A 12 1.01 12.64 -18.51
N GLU A 13 1.06 13.79 -17.86
CA GLU A 13 2.20 14.68 -17.86
C GLU A 13 2.71 14.83 -16.43
N LEU A 14 4.05 14.71 -16.24
CA LEU A 14 4.66 14.88 -14.93
C LEU A 14 4.46 16.31 -14.44
N VAL A 15 3.98 16.47 -13.21
CA VAL A 15 3.91 17.77 -12.54
C VAL A 15 5.26 18.07 -11.91
N GLU A 16 6.02 18.97 -12.54
CA GLU A 16 7.33 19.36 -12.04
C GLU A 16 7.23 20.08 -10.68
N ASN A 17 8.18 19.82 -9.80
CA ASN A 17 8.23 20.39 -8.44
C ASN A 17 7.03 20.02 -7.55
N TRP A 18 6.44 18.86 -7.77
CA TRP A 18 5.49 18.28 -6.86
C TRP A 18 6.14 17.11 -6.10
N PRO A 19 6.12 17.08 -4.75
CA PRO A 19 5.68 18.17 -3.86
C PRO A 19 6.62 19.39 -3.90
N GLN A 20 6.14 20.54 -3.43
CA GLN A 20 6.91 21.81 -3.43
C GLN A 20 8.01 21.85 -2.34
N VAL A 21 8.11 20.84 -1.51
CA VAL A 21 9.15 20.68 -0.49
C VAL A 21 9.83 19.31 -0.65
N THR A 22 11.06 19.22 -0.18
CA THR A 22 11.76 17.93 -0.13
C THR A 22 11.21 17.09 1.01
N VAL A 23 10.76 15.87 0.69
CA VAL A 23 10.42 14.85 1.70
C VAL A 23 11.73 14.26 2.22
N ASN A 24 12.04 14.48 3.50
CA ASN A 24 13.23 13.92 4.11
C ASN A 24 12.90 12.57 4.76
N GLY A 25 13.10 11.50 4.01
CA GLY A 25 12.77 10.14 4.44
C GLY A 25 12.31 9.28 3.28
N VAL A 26 11.78 8.12 3.60
CA VAL A 26 11.20 7.19 2.63
C VAL A 26 9.69 7.37 2.63
N ALA A 27 9.13 7.98 1.60
CA ALA A 27 7.69 8.01 1.39
C ALA A 27 7.20 6.58 1.10
N ALA A 28 6.59 5.94 2.10
CA ALA A 28 6.22 4.54 1.98
C ALA A 28 4.92 4.36 1.18
N ASP A 29 3.96 5.25 1.38
CA ASP A 29 2.67 5.18 0.69
C ASP A 29 2.04 6.57 0.54
N VAL A 30 0.98 6.67 -0.28
CA VAL A 30 0.28 7.91 -0.58
C VAL A 30 -1.22 7.67 -0.72
N ALA A 31 -2.03 8.56 -0.13
CA ALA A 31 -3.49 8.55 -0.25
C ALA A 31 -4.04 9.98 -0.30
N GLY A 32 -5.31 10.16 -0.60
CA GLY A 32 -5.94 11.48 -0.60
C GLY A 32 -7.35 11.44 -0.05
N ASP A 33 -7.79 12.58 0.48
CA ASP A 33 -9.15 12.76 1.01
C ASP A 33 -10.08 13.50 0.02
N SER A 34 -11.35 13.60 0.39
CA SER A 34 -12.38 14.22 -0.44
C SER A 34 -12.19 15.74 -0.63
N ASP A 35 -11.45 16.39 0.27
CA ASP A 35 -11.08 17.82 0.15
C ASP A 35 -9.89 18.03 -0.81
N GLY A 36 -9.28 16.94 -1.32
CA GLY A 36 -8.13 16.96 -2.22
C GLY A 36 -6.80 17.16 -1.52
N ARG A 37 -6.74 16.94 -0.21
CA ARG A 37 -5.47 16.85 0.52
C ARG A 37 -4.80 15.52 0.23
N ILE A 38 -3.49 15.54 0.07
CA ILE A 38 -2.66 14.36 -0.23
C ILE A 38 -1.82 14.05 1.00
N TYR A 39 -1.90 12.81 1.44
CA TYR A 39 -1.25 12.29 2.63
C TYR A 39 -0.16 11.31 2.23
N THR A 40 0.97 11.34 2.91
CA THR A 40 1.99 10.31 2.80
C THR A 40 2.53 9.96 4.18
N VAL A 41 2.87 8.70 4.37
CA VAL A 41 3.59 8.23 5.56
C VAL A 41 5.06 8.07 5.21
N VAL A 42 5.92 8.60 6.08
CA VAL A 42 7.35 8.71 5.83
C VAL A 42 8.11 7.99 6.93
N ARG A 43 9.03 7.12 6.54
CA ARG A 43 10.05 6.55 7.44
C ARG A 43 11.22 7.49 7.53
N ASP A 44 11.60 7.85 8.75
CA ASP A 44 12.73 8.74 8.98
C ASP A 44 14.06 8.05 8.64
N PRO A 45 15.06 8.80 8.20
CA PRO A 45 16.40 8.27 8.06
C PRO A 45 16.95 7.83 9.44
N LYS A 46 17.79 6.81 9.46
CA LYS A 46 18.52 6.44 10.67
C LYS A 46 19.48 7.55 11.09
N ALA A 47 19.99 7.45 12.32
CA ALA A 47 20.94 8.42 12.88
C ALA A 47 22.24 8.58 12.04
N ASP A 48 22.61 7.58 11.26
CA ASP A 48 23.74 7.62 10.32
C ASP A 48 23.34 8.15 8.92
N GLY A 49 22.10 8.58 8.74
CA GLY A 49 21.56 9.09 7.49
C GLY A 49 21.19 8.02 6.46
N THR A 50 21.30 6.74 6.80
CA THR A 50 20.85 5.65 5.93
C THR A 50 19.35 5.44 6.03
N PHE A 51 18.75 4.94 4.94
CA PHE A 51 17.35 4.56 4.89
C PHE A 51 17.23 3.04 4.96
N ASN A 52 16.29 2.55 5.75
CA ASN A 52 15.94 1.13 5.79
C ASN A 52 14.53 0.93 5.26
N ASP A 53 14.38 -0.12 4.46
CA ASP A 53 13.08 -0.40 3.84
C ASP A 53 11.99 -0.68 4.87
N ILE A 54 12.21 -1.57 5.83
CA ILE A 54 11.18 -1.95 6.80
C ILE A 54 11.71 -2.26 8.22
N THR A 55 12.97 -1.99 8.52
CA THR A 55 13.44 -2.12 9.90
C THR A 55 12.87 -1.00 10.75
N PRO A 56 12.57 -1.24 12.04
CA PRO A 56 12.02 -0.21 12.92
C PRO A 56 12.79 1.09 12.83
N ALA A 57 12.09 2.14 12.47
CA ALA A 57 12.55 3.51 12.38
C ALA A 57 11.40 4.40 12.83
N THR A 58 11.68 5.57 13.36
CA THR A 58 10.61 6.54 13.57
C THR A 58 10.02 6.99 12.26
N GLY A 59 8.87 7.60 12.31
CA GLY A 59 8.20 8.11 11.12
C GLY A 59 7.13 9.13 11.47
N HIS A 60 6.61 9.74 10.43
CA HIS A 60 5.59 10.78 10.54
C HIS A 60 4.67 10.76 9.32
N MET A 61 3.59 11.52 9.40
CA MET A 61 2.66 11.76 8.29
C MET A 61 2.83 13.20 7.79
N ILE A 62 2.92 13.36 6.48
CA ILE A 62 2.92 14.67 5.81
C ILE A 62 1.62 14.84 5.05
N VAL A 63 1.08 16.05 5.08
CA VAL A 63 -0.13 16.44 4.37
C VAL A 63 0.19 17.60 3.42
N PHE A 64 -0.15 17.42 2.16
CA PHE A 64 -0.04 18.43 1.11
C PHE A 64 -1.40 18.86 0.60
N ASP A 65 -1.48 20.04 0.02
CA ASP A 65 -2.58 20.33 -0.90
C ASP A 65 -2.36 19.64 -2.27
N ARG A 66 -3.34 19.72 -3.14
CA ARG A 66 -3.29 19.11 -4.48
C ARG A 66 -2.16 19.70 -5.35
N ASP A 67 -1.76 20.95 -5.10
CA ASP A 67 -0.69 21.62 -5.83
C ASP A 67 0.70 21.28 -5.26
N GLY A 68 0.77 20.60 -4.12
CA GLY A 68 2.00 20.10 -3.49
C GLY A 68 2.55 21.06 -2.43
N ALA A 69 1.82 22.09 -2.01
CA ALA A 69 2.24 22.89 -0.88
C ALA A 69 2.06 22.11 0.41
N LEU A 70 3.05 22.18 1.30
CA LEU A 70 2.99 21.55 2.62
C LEU A 70 1.91 22.21 3.47
N LEU A 71 0.92 21.45 3.90
CA LEU A 71 -0.12 21.90 4.81
C LEU A 71 0.22 21.56 6.27
N ASP A 72 0.72 20.34 6.52
CA ASP A 72 0.96 19.87 7.87
C ASP A 72 2.00 18.73 7.91
N THR A 73 2.64 18.56 9.08
CA THR A 73 3.41 17.37 9.44
C THR A 73 2.95 16.94 10.83
N ARG A 74 2.46 15.71 10.95
CA ARG A 74 1.82 15.21 12.17
C ARG A 74 2.24 13.81 12.52
N LEU A 75 1.83 13.35 13.70
CA LEU A 75 2.14 12.01 14.22
C LEU A 75 3.64 11.71 14.22
N THR A 76 4.46 12.77 14.45
CA THR A 76 5.91 12.66 14.51
C THR A 76 6.30 11.76 15.68
N ASP A 77 7.21 10.81 15.43
CA ASP A 77 7.68 9.79 16.37
C ASP A 77 6.59 8.80 16.87
N GLU A 78 5.38 8.87 16.31
CA GLU A 78 4.31 7.93 16.67
C GLU A 78 4.39 6.59 15.90
N PHE A 79 5.13 6.55 14.81
CA PHE A 79 5.30 5.37 13.98
C PHE A 79 6.61 4.65 14.26
N SER A 80 6.63 3.33 13.98
CA SER A 80 7.86 2.53 14.09
C SER A 80 8.37 2.06 12.72
N SER A 81 7.50 1.72 11.80
CA SER A 81 7.82 1.46 10.39
C SER A 81 6.56 1.65 9.56
N PRO A 82 6.18 2.92 9.31
CA PRO A 82 4.96 3.21 8.55
C PRO A 82 5.05 2.59 7.17
N HIS A 83 3.94 1.97 6.72
CA HIS A 83 3.93 1.22 5.48
C HIS A 83 2.71 1.53 4.62
N GLY A 84 1.57 0.91 4.85
CA GLY A 84 0.37 1.11 4.05
C GLY A 84 -0.48 2.28 4.52
N LEU A 85 -1.06 3.02 3.59
CA LEU A 85 -1.93 4.16 3.82
C LEU A 85 -3.13 4.11 2.87
N TRP A 86 -4.33 4.15 3.41
CA TRP A 86 -5.56 4.20 2.63
C TRP A 86 -6.58 5.11 3.31
N ILE A 87 -7.42 5.80 2.53
CA ILE A 87 -8.46 6.70 3.03
C ILE A 87 -9.80 6.27 2.43
N ASN A 88 -10.81 6.08 3.28
CA ASN A 88 -12.15 5.70 2.84
C ASN A 88 -13.00 6.90 2.41
N GLY A 89 -14.23 6.63 1.96
CA GLY A 89 -15.17 7.66 1.51
C GLY A 89 -15.69 8.58 2.61
N GLU A 90 -15.48 8.25 3.88
CA GLU A 90 -15.78 9.10 5.04
C GLU A 90 -14.58 9.93 5.50
N ASP A 91 -13.49 9.94 4.72
CA ASP A 91 -12.22 10.60 5.05
C ASP A 91 -11.54 10.04 6.31
N GLU A 92 -11.76 8.76 6.62
CA GLU A 92 -11.05 8.06 7.68
C GLU A 92 -9.76 7.45 7.11
N ILE A 93 -8.64 7.68 7.79
CA ILE A 93 -7.30 7.29 7.36
C ILE A 93 -6.94 5.95 8.00
N PHE A 94 -6.72 4.92 7.21
CA PHE A 94 -6.21 3.63 7.65
C PHE A 94 -4.70 3.56 7.39
N HIS A 95 -3.94 3.30 8.45
CA HIS A 95 -2.50 3.21 8.39
C HIS A 95 -2.01 1.89 8.97
N ALA A 96 -1.27 1.13 8.17
CA ALA A 96 -0.57 -0.07 8.61
C ALA A 96 0.87 0.25 9.00
N ASP A 97 1.24 -0.07 10.23
CA ASP A 97 2.60 0.08 10.76
C ASP A 97 3.26 -1.29 10.96
N CYS A 98 4.18 -1.64 10.06
CA CYS A 98 4.91 -2.90 10.12
C CYS A 98 5.68 -3.09 11.42
N GLY A 99 6.30 -2.03 11.93
CA GLY A 99 7.13 -2.09 13.13
C GLY A 99 6.32 -2.16 14.42
N HIS A 100 5.14 -1.56 14.43
CA HIS A 100 4.22 -1.65 15.55
C HIS A 100 3.27 -2.85 15.47
N HIS A 101 3.18 -3.52 14.33
CA HIS A 101 2.25 -4.63 14.09
C HIS A 101 0.79 -4.21 14.31
N THR A 102 0.43 -3.01 13.85
CA THR A 102 -0.90 -2.44 14.06
C THR A 102 -1.47 -1.86 12.77
N VAL A 103 -2.79 -1.88 12.69
CA VAL A 103 -3.55 -1.00 11.77
C VAL A 103 -4.28 0.01 12.64
N THR A 104 -4.05 1.30 12.39
CA THR A 104 -4.70 2.37 13.13
C THR A 104 -5.54 3.22 12.18
N LYS A 105 -6.78 3.46 12.59
CA LYS A 105 -7.71 4.37 11.92
C LYS A 105 -7.63 5.74 12.58
N TYR A 106 -7.40 6.78 11.78
CA TYR A 106 -7.31 8.17 12.22
C TYR A 106 -8.39 9.01 11.52
N SER A 107 -8.77 10.11 12.17
CA SER A 107 -9.44 11.22 11.48
C SER A 107 -8.45 12.01 10.60
N THR A 108 -8.96 12.86 9.72
CA THR A 108 -8.14 13.80 8.93
C THR A 108 -7.41 14.84 9.79
N THR A 109 -7.70 14.95 11.09
CA THR A 109 -6.98 15.79 12.05
C THR A 109 -5.89 15.05 12.81
N GLY A 110 -5.76 13.71 12.61
CA GLY A 110 -4.78 12.85 13.29
C GLY A 110 -5.26 12.29 14.62
N GLU A 111 -6.54 12.41 14.95
CA GLU A 111 -7.12 11.76 16.13
C GLU A 111 -7.25 10.26 15.88
N VAL A 112 -6.82 9.43 16.85
CA VAL A 112 -6.99 7.96 16.78
C VAL A 112 -8.46 7.62 17.00
N LEU A 113 -9.08 7.01 15.98
CA LEU A 113 -10.46 6.52 16.04
C LEU A 113 -10.52 5.05 16.45
N MET A 114 -9.55 4.25 16.02
CA MET A 114 -9.47 2.82 16.33
C MET A 114 -8.05 2.31 16.13
N THR A 115 -7.66 1.28 16.88
CA THR A 115 -6.42 0.53 16.63
C THR A 115 -6.70 -0.97 16.69
N ILE A 116 -6.28 -1.70 15.67
CA ILE A 116 -6.29 -3.16 15.61
C ILE A 116 -4.85 -3.63 15.81
N GLY A 117 -4.68 -4.64 16.67
CA GLY A 117 -3.35 -5.09 17.12
C GLY A 117 -2.89 -4.38 18.39
N THR A 118 -1.75 -4.81 18.91
CA THR A 118 -1.11 -4.21 20.10
C THR A 118 0.26 -3.70 19.73
N LYS A 119 0.49 -2.41 19.96
CA LYS A 119 1.74 -1.72 19.61
C LYS A 119 2.97 -2.46 20.13
N GLY A 120 3.82 -2.92 19.22
CA GLY A 120 5.07 -3.64 19.51
C GLY A 120 4.89 -5.12 19.86
N GLU A 121 3.67 -5.67 19.83
CA GLU A 121 3.41 -7.07 20.08
C GLU A 121 3.10 -7.81 18.77
N ARG A 122 3.85 -8.87 18.53
CA ARG A 122 3.58 -9.81 17.42
C ARG A 122 2.60 -10.87 17.89
N GLY A 123 1.56 -11.08 17.13
CA GLY A 123 0.57 -12.08 17.44
C GLY A 123 0.89 -13.46 16.91
N ALA A 124 0.09 -14.42 17.36
CA ALA A 124 0.00 -15.71 16.71
C ALA A 124 -0.64 -15.56 15.33
N PRO A 125 -0.38 -16.48 14.38
CA PRO A 125 -1.03 -16.45 13.08
C PRO A 125 -2.55 -16.32 13.23
N GLY A 126 -3.10 -15.31 12.55
CA GLY A 126 -4.51 -15.04 12.53
C GLY A 126 -5.02 -14.00 13.51
N ALA A 127 -4.24 -13.55 14.52
CA ALA A 127 -4.58 -12.40 15.37
C ALA A 127 -3.56 -12.22 16.49
N PRO A 128 -2.98 -11.06 16.71
CA PRO A 128 -2.90 -9.92 15.82
C PRO A 128 -1.82 -10.08 14.76
N PHE A 129 -1.39 -9.01 14.13
CA PHE A 129 -0.49 -9.00 12.98
C PHE A 129 0.97 -9.32 13.31
N ASN A 130 1.71 -9.75 12.28
CA ASN A 130 3.16 -9.78 12.30
C ASN A 130 3.71 -9.04 11.07
N MET A 131 3.91 -7.74 11.21
CA MET A 131 4.40 -6.82 10.15
C MET A 131 3.40 -6.67 9.00
N CYS A 132 2.17 -6.22 9.34
CA CYS A 132 1.12 -5.93 8.36
C CYS A 132 1.55 -4.86 7.35
N THR A 133 1.10 -5.01 6.10
CA THR A 133 1.57 -4.22 4.97
C THR A 133 0.57 -3.19 4.48
N GLY A 134 -0.73 -3.46 4.55
CA GLY A 134 -1.78 -2.56 4.10
C GLY A 134 -3.14 -2.93 4.69
N ALA A 135 -4.07 -1.98 4.61
CA ALA A 135 -5.45 -2.18 5.03
C ALA A 135 -6.40 -1.44 4.09
N THR A 136 -7.58 -2.00 3.88
CA THR A 136 -8.69 -1.41 3.13
C THR A 136 -10.01 -1.76 3.80
N GLN A 137 -11.10 -1.16 3.36
CA GLN A 137 -12.44 -1.42 3.87
C GLN A 137 -13.38 -1.80 2.72
N SER A 138 -14.23 -2.81 2.94
CA SER A 138 -15.30 -3.17 2.01
C SER A 138 -16.49 -2.20 2.10
N CYS A 139 -17.40 -2.27 1.15
CA CYS A 139 -18.65 -1.48 1.19
C CYS A 139 -19.52 -1.77 2.44
N SER A 140 -19.40 -2.97 3.04
CA SER A 140 -20.10 -3.31 4.30
C SER A 140 -19.43 -2.71 5.53
N GLY A 141 -18.26 -2.10 5.41
CA GLY A 141 -17.48 -1.53 6.50
C GLY A 141 -16.44 -2.48 7.09
N ASP A 142 -16.36 -3.72 6.65
CA ASP A 142 -15.37 -4.67 7.14
C ASP A 142 -13.96 -4.32 6.65
N ILE A 143 -12.98 -4.50 7.54
CA ILE A 143 -11.60 -4.11 7.31
C ILE A 143 -10.79 -5.34 6.91
N PHE A 144 -10.13 -5.26 5.75
CA PHE A 144 -9.21 -6.27 5.27
C PHE A 144 -7.77 -5.80 5.45
N VAL A 145 -6.91 -6.68 5.98
CA VAL A 145 -5.51 -6.36 6.27
C VAL A 145 -4.62 -7.41 5.64
N SER A 146 -3.68 -6.98 4.80
CA SER A 146 -2.58 -7.82 4.31
C SER A 146 -1.47 -7.88 5.36
N ASP A 147 -1.00 -9.08 5.71
CA ASP A 147 0.04 -9.32 6.70
C ASP A 147 1.15 -10.16 6.06
N GLY A 148 2.00 -9.47 5.28
CA GLY A 148 2.89 -10.12 4.33
C GLY A 148 4.32 -10.28 4.77
N TYR A 149 4.90 -9.39 5.57
CA TYR A 149 6.31 -9.48 5.92
C TYR A 149 6.60 -10.52 6.99
N GLY A 150 5.75 -10.65 7.98
CA GLY A 150 5.94 -11.62 9.08
C GLY A 150 4.97 -12.79 9.05
N GLN A 151 3.89 -12.69 8.28
CA GLN A 151 2.94 -13.75 7.98
C GLN A 151 2.66 -13.82 6.48
N ASN A 152 1.95 -14.85 6.03
CA ASN A 152 1.49 -14.95 4.65
C ASN A 152 -0.04 -15.06 4.64
N ARG A 153 -0.71 -14.04 5.19
CA ARG A 153 -2.16 -14.04 5.45
C ARG A 153 -2.82 -12.71 5.08
N VAL A 154 -4.12 -12.81 4.88
CA VAL A 154 -5.05 -11.69 4.89
C VAL A 154 -6.03 -11.91 6.03
N HIS A 155 -6.37 -10.85 6.75
CA HIS A 155 -7.29 -10.86 7.88
C HIS A 155 -8.51 -9.99 7.57
N ARG A 156 -9.69 -10.43 7.98
CA ARG A 156 -10.94 -9.65 7.96
C ARG A 156 -11.35 -9.32 9.38
N TYR A 157 -11.65 -8.07 9.63
CA TYR A 157 -12.19 -7.53 10.87
C TYR A 157 -13.52 -6.84 10.61
N SER A 158 -14.38 -6.76 11.64
CA SER A 158 -15.57 -5.92 11.57
C SER A 158 -15.20 -4.43 11.52
N SER A 159 -16.18 -3.58 11.22
CA SER A 159 -16.04 -2.12 11.30
C SER A 159 -15.62 -1.61 12.68
N GLU A 160 -15.87 -2.40 13.75
CA GLU A 160 -15.48 -2.13 15.12
C GLU A 160 -14.11 -2.72 15.50
N GLY A 161 -13.43 -3.39 14.56
CA GLY A 161 -12.11 -3.99 14.76
C GLY A 161 -12.13 -5.37 15.42
N GLU A 162 -13.27 -6.07 15.44
CA GLU A 162 -13.35 -7.44 15.93
C GLU A 162 -12.93 -8.43 14.82
N HIS A 163 -12.03 -9.36 15.15
CA HIS A 163 -11.56 -10.37 14.20
C HIS A 163 -12.69 -11.30 13.74
N ILE A 164 -12.86 -11.44 12.43
CA ILE A 164 -13.87 -12.29 11.80
C ILE A 164 -13.21 -13.58 11.29
N LEU A 165 -12.22 -13.46 10.40
CA LEU A 165 -11.51 -14.59 9.83
C LEU A 165 -10.12 -14.22 9.34
N SER A 166 -9.33 -15.23 9.05
CA SER A 166 -8.04 -15.08 8.37
C SER A 166 -7.87 -16.19 7.35
N PHE A 167 -7.29 -15.87 6.19
CA PHE A 167 -7.02 -16.84 5.14
C PHE A 167 -5.61 -16.63 4.55
N GLY A 168 -5.11 -17.60 3.81
CA GLY A 168 -3.77 -17.62 3.24
C GLY A 168 -2.96 -18.84 3.66
N SER A 169 -1.63 -18.75 3.53
CA SER A 169 -0.73 -19.87 3.69
C SER A 169 -0.60 -20.39 5.12
N GLY A 170 -0.65 -21.67 5.23
CA GLY A 170 0.04 -22.59 6.11
C GLY A 170 -0.11 -22.48 7.62
N ASP A 171 0.38 -23.55 8.23
CA ASP A 171 0.57 -23.61 9.68
C ASP A 171 1.69 -22.64 10.13
N PRO A 172 1.58 -22.10 11.35
CA PRO A 172 2.61 -21.21 11.88
C PRO A 172 3.92 -21.97 12.09
N VAL A 173 4.88 -21.67 11.23
CA VAL A 173 6.27 -22.08 11.43
C VAL A 173 7.07 -20.82 11.71
N PHE A 174 7.72 -20.75 12.85
CA PHE A 174 8.66 -19.68 13.16
C PHE A 174 9.91 -19.88 12.31
N LEU A 175 10.10 -19.03 11.32
CA LEU A 175 11.28 -18.99 10.47
C LEU A 175 11.99 -17.65 10.66
N GLN A 176 13.28 -17.63 10.53
CA GLN A 176 14.02 -16.38 10.44
C GLN A 176 13.86 -15.83 9.02
N GLY A 177 13.13 -14.71 8.90
CA GLY A 177 12.94 -14.03 7.64
C GLY A 177 14.22 -13.38 7.11
N TRP A 178 14.18 -12.92 5.88
CA TRP A 178 15.31 -12.25 5.20
C TRP A 178 15.76 -10.94 5.89
N LEU A 179 14.93 -10.37 6.74
CA LEU A 179 15.25 -9.21 7.58
C LEU A 179 15.84 -9.59 8.95
N GLY A 180 16.03 -10.88 9.23
CA GLY A 180 16.45 -11.36 10.55
C GLY A 180 15.33 -11.40 11.60
N GLU A 181 14.10 -11.12 11.20
CA GLU A 181 12.89 -11.12 12.03
C GLU A 181 12.29 -12.53 12.12
N GLU A 182 11.60 -12.81 13.24
CA GLU A 182 10.81 -14.03 13.33
C GLU A 182 9.57 -13.88 12.46
N VAL A 183 9.44 -14.74 11.46
CA VAL A 183 8.25 -14.81 10.60
C VAL A 183 7.39 -16.00 11.01
N THR A 184 6.10 -15.81 10.91
CA THR A 184 5.09 -16.84 11.20
C THR A 184 4.34 -17.19 9.93
N GLY A 185 4.15 -18.46 9.67
CA GLY A 185 3.51 -18.95 8.44
C GLY A 185 4.52 -19.25 7.32
N THR A 186 4.32 -20.40 6.69
CA THR A 186 5.14 -20.85 5.57
C THR A 186 4.63 -20.20 4.28
N PRO A 187 5.49 -19.58 3.47
CA PRO A 187 5.12 -19.12 2.14
C PRO A 187 4.61 -20.29 1.29
N GLY A 188 3.55 -20.06 0.52
CA GLY A 188 2.99 -21.06 -0.37
C GLY A 188 2.74 -20.51 -1.77
N THR A 189 2.61 -21.45 -2.73
CA THR A 189 2.37 -21.12 -4.15
C THR A 189 1.04 -21.70 -4.68
N GLY A 190 0.33 -22.46 -3.85
CA GLY A 190 -0.97 -23.02 -4.19
C GLY A 190 -2.08 -21.98 -4.26
N LEU A 191 -3.26 -22.39 -4.71
CA LEU A 191 -4.44 -21.53 -4.71
C LEU A 191 -4.86 -21.22 -3.26
N GLY A 192 -5.05 -19.94 -2.96
CA GLY A 192 -5.33 -19.48 -1.60
C GLY A 192 -4.13 -19.42 -0.67
N GLU A 193 -2.94 -19.82 -1.13
CA GLU A 193 -1.68 -19.65 -0.39
C GLU A 193 -1.00 -18.35 -0.85
N PHE A 194 -0.17 -17.75 0.00
CA PHE A 194 0.55 -16.52 -0.30
C PHE A 194 2.06 -16.63 -0.05
N ASN A 195 2.79 -15.77 -0.73
CA ASN A 195 4.19 -15.48 -0.46
C ASN A 195 4.38 -13.97 -0.49
N LEU A 196 4.28 -13.35 0.67
CA LEU A 196 4.32 -11.91 0.87
C LEU A 196 3.10 -11.21 0.21
N PRO A 197 1.85 -11.41 0.75
CA PRO A 197 0.71 -10.60 0.34
C PRO A 197 0.95 -9.15 0.78
N HIS A 198 1.29 -8.30 -0.20
CA HIS A 198 1.81 -6.96 0.09
C HIS A 198 0.71 -5.89 0.15
N HIS A 199 -0.35 -6.08 -0.58
CA HIS A 199 -1.51 -5.19 -0.56
C HIS A 199 -2.81 -5.98 -0.69
N VAL A 200 -3.88 -5.44 -0.16
CA VAL A 200 -5.25 -5.93 -0.30
C VAL A 200 -6.18 -4.77 -0.60
N LEU A 201 -7.07 -4.97 -1.56
CA LEU A 201 -8.15 -4.03 -1.84
C LEU A 201 -9.46 -4.78 -2.10
N VAL A 202 -10.59 -4.10 -1.90
CA VAL A 202 -11.93 -4.65 -2.13
C VAL A 202 -12.65 -3.74 -3.10
N ASP A 203 -13.26 -4.32 -4.15
CA ASP A 203 -14.08 -3.56 -5.11
C ASP A 203 -15.55 -3.44 -4.65
N ASP A 204 -16.33 -2.68 -5.41
CA ASP A 204 -17.75 -2.42 -5.11
C ASP A 204 -18.64 -3.68 -5.26
N ASP A 205 -18.14 -4.74 -5.89
CA ASP A 205 -18.79 -6.04 -6.05
C ASP A 205 -18.34 -7.06 -4.97
N ASP A 206 -17.65 -6.58 -3.92
CA ASP A 206 -17.12 -7.39 -2.79
C ASP A 206 -16.07 -8.44 -3.22
N ASN A 207 -15.36 -8.23 -4.32
CA ASN A 207 -14.19 -9.02 -4.65
C ASN A 207 -12.97 -8.50 -3.89
N VAL A 208 -12.26 -9.39 -3.22
CA VAL A 208 -11.04 -9.11 -2.45
C VAL A 208 -9.82 -9.45 -3.31
N TYR A 209 -9.08 -8.45 -3.73
CA TYR A 209 -7.86 -8.59 -4.54
C TYR A 209 -6.64 -8.58 -3.62
N VAL A 210 -5.82 -9.62 -3.70
CA VAL A 210 -4.60 -9.75 -2.88
C VAL A 210 -3.38 -9.75 -3.80
N MET A 211 -2.52 -8.75 -3.63
CA MET A 211 -1.24 -8.65 -4.35
C MET A 211 -0.23 -9.61 -3.74
N ASP A 212 -0.17 -10.83 -4.25
CA ASP A 212 0.74 -11.91 -3.82
C ASP A 212 2.12 -11.69 -4.46
N ARG A 213 2.83 -10.70 -3.92
CA ARG A 213 3.99 -10.02 -4.50
C ARG A 213 5.08 -10.97 -4.96
N THR A 214 5.56 -11.86 -4.09
CA THR A 214 6.70 -12.74 -4.41
C THR A 214 6.31 -13.84 -5.38
N ASN A 215 5.02 -14.23 -5.40
CA ASN A 215 4.49 -15.17 -6.38
C ASN A 215 4.17 -14.50 -7.75
N ASN A 216 4.33 -13.18 -7.87
CA ASN A 216 4.05 -12.42 -9.09
C ASN A 216 2.63 -12.63 -9.63
N ARG A 217 1.65 -12.59 -8.74
CA ARG A 217 0.23 -12.76 -9.09
C ARG A 217 -0.67 -11.88 -8.24
N CYS A 218 -1.90 -11.68 -8.70
CA CYS A 218 -3.00 -11.20 -7.89
C CYS A 218 -4.01 -12.35 -7.76
N GLN A 219 -4.37 -12.73 -6.54
CA GLN A 219 -5.44 -13.67 -6.28
C GLN A 219 -6.70 -12.94 -5.84
N ILE A 220 -7.85 -13.38 -6.30
CA ILE A 220 -9.15 -12.77 -6.04
C ILE A 220 -10.01 -13.75 -5.24
N PHE A 221 -10.62 -13.24 -4.17
CA PHE A 221 -11.44 -13.97 -3.21
C PHE A 221 -12.80 -13.30 -3.03
N ASP A 222 -13.75 -14.01 -2.45
CA ASP A 222 -14.94 -13.39 -1.85
C ASP A 222 -14.63 -12.88 -0.43
N LEU A 223 -15.60 -12.21 0.21
CA LEU A 223 -15.45 -11.70 1.58
C LEU A 223 -15.20 -12.80 2.62
N GLU A 224 -15.60 -14.04 2.35
CA GLU A 224 -15.40 -15.22 3.22
C GLU A 224 -14.01 -15.85 3.03
N GLY A 225 -13.17 -15.27 2.14
CA GLY A 225 -11.83 -15.77 1.86
C GLY A 225 -11.80 -17.02 0.96
N ASN A 226 -12.89 -17.32 0.24
CA ASN A 226 -12.90 -18.38 -0.74
C ASN A 226 -12.24 -17.89 -2.02
N TYR A 227 -11.29 -18.67 -2.55
CA TYR A 227 -10.60 -18.38 -3.80
C TYR A 227 -11.59 -18.40 -4.98
N LEU A 228 -11.56 -17.36 -5.81
CA LEU A 228 -12.38 -17.23 -7.01
C LEU A 228 -11.55 -17.40 -8.29
N ARG A 229 -10.48 -16.66 -8.44
CA ARG A 229 -9.60 -16.63 -9.62
C ARG A 229 -8.26 -15.96 -9.31
N GLU A 230 -7.34 -15.99 -10.28
CA GLU A 230 -6.08 -15.27 -10.20
C GLU A 230 -5.65 -14.64 -11.53
N TRP A 231 -4.79 -13.64 -11.45
CA TRP A 231 -4.01 -13.11 -12.55
C TRP A 231 -2.55 -13.48 -12.32
N SER A 232 -1.99 -14.34 -13.16
CA SER A 232 -0.71 -15.02 -12.91
C SER A 232 0.53 -14.28 -13.44
N ASP A 233 0.41 -13.06 -13.92
CA ASP A 233 1.50 -12.28 -14.54
C ASP A 233 1.60 -10.85 -13.99
N VAL A 234 1.30 -10.68 -12.70
CA VAL A 234 1.38 -9.41 -11.97
C VAL A 234 2.72 -9.31 -11.26
N THR A 235 3.69 -8.67 -11.90
CA THR A 235 5.10 -8.73 -11.48
C THR A 235 5.41 -7.84 -10.28
N GLY A 236 5.66 -8.48 -9.13
CA GLY A 236 6.17 -7.81 -7.93
C GLY A 236 5.31 -6.65 -7.45
N ALA A 237 3.96 -6.81 -7.48
CA ALA A 237 3.02 -5.77 -7.10
C ALA A 237 3.19 -5.35 -5.65
N ASN A 238 3.40 -4.06 -5.42
CA ASN A 238 3.48 -3.47 -4.09
C ASN A 238 2.15 -2.91 -3.64
N ASP A 239 1.44 -2.23 -4.54
CA ASP A 239 0.20 -1.54 -4.23
C ASP A 239 -0.70 -1.45 -5.46
N ALA A 240 -1.99 -1.16 -5.25
CA ALA A 240 -2.96 -1.00 -6.32
C ALA A 240 -4.12 -0.09 -5.92
N VAL A 241 -4.68 0.59 -6.90
CA VAL A 241 -5.91 1.39 -6.78
C VAL A 241 -6.82 1.14 -7.97
N ILE A 242 -8.13 1.14 -7.75
CA ILE A 242 -9.14 1.09 -8.83
C ILE A 242 -9.61 2.52 -9.08
N ASP A 243 -9.57 2.94 -10.34
CA ASP A 243 -10.04 4.26 -10.75
C ASP A 243 -11.57 4.29 -10.97
N SER A 244 -12.13 5.48 -11.21
CA SER A 244 -13.55 5.70 -11.45
C SER A 244 -14.10 5.01 -12.72
N HIS A 245 -13.23 4.47 -13.56
CA HIS A 245 -13.59 3.74 -14.79
C HIS A 245 -13.52 2.22 -14.62
N GLY A 246 -13.21 1.72 -13.42
CA GLY A 246 -13.05 0.31 -13.12
C GLY A 246 -11.75 -0.27 -13.69
N VAL A 247 -10.71 0.54 -13.82
CA VAL A 247 -9.37 0.09 -14.19
C VAL A 247 -8.48 0.07 -12.95
N MET A 248 -7.84 -1.05 -12.73
CA MET A 248 -6.88 -1.21 -11.65
C MET A 248 -5.49 -0.75 -12.11
N HIS A 249 -4.91 0.19 -11.37
CA HIS A 249 -3.54 0.64 -11.52
C HIS A 249 -2.69 -0.03 -10.45
N ILE A 250 -1.77 -0.89 -10.88
CA ILE A 250 -0.89 -1.67 -10.00
C ILE A 250 0.50 -1.11 -10.11
N VAL A 251 1.12 -0.80 -8.98
CA VAL A 251 2.52 -0.35 -8.92
C VAL A 251 3.42 -1.45 -8.33
N GLY A 252 4.62 -1.57 -8.89
CA GLY A 252 5.56 -2.61 -8.48
C GLY A 252 6.79 -2.68 -9.39
N HIS A 253 7.44 -3.84 -9.42
CA HIS A 253 8.68 -4.04 -10.19
C HIS A 253 8.51 -3.82 -11.71
N ALA A 254 7.30 -3.89 -12.24
CA ALA A 254 6.99 -3.61 -13.64
C ALA A 254 6.72 -2.12 -13.93
N GLY A 255 6.90 -1.23 -12.96
CA GLY A 255 6.45 0.16 -13.03
C GLY A 255 4.98 0.28 -12.68
N VAL A 256 4.17 0.88 -13.54
CA VAL A 256 2.71 0.99 -13.40
C VAL A 256 2.05 0.11 -14.45
N GLU A 257 1.22 -0.82 -13.99
CA GLU A 257 0.45 -1.72 -14.82
C GLU A 257 -1.05 -1.39 -14.73
N LEU A 258 -1.73 -1.36 -15.87
CA LEU A 258 -3.15 -1.09 -15.99
C LEU A 258 -3.89 -2.37 -16.37
N ARG A 259 -4.89 -2.75 -15.58
CA ARG A 259 -5.74 -3.92 -15.84
C ARG A 259 -7.22 -3.60 -15.69
N SER A 260 -8.03 -4.23 -16.51
CA SER A 260 -9.46 -4.34 -16.23
C SER A 260 -9.72 -5.33 -15.08
N LEU A 261 -10.88 -5.22 -14.42
CA LEU A 261 -11.20 -6.08 -13.26
C LEU A 261 -11.45 -7.56 -13.64
N ASP A 262 -11.57 -7.89 -14.94
CA ASP A 262 -11.55 -9.26 -15.44
C ASP A 262 -10.13 -9.81 -15.66
N GLY A 263 -9.08 -8.97 -15.46
CA GLY A 263 -7.67 -9.35 -15.50
C GLY A 263 -6.95 -9.05 -16.80
N ALA A 264 -7.62 -8.47 -17.82
CA ALA A 264 -6.95 -8.14 -19.06
C ALA A 264 -5.93 -7.01 -18.88
N LEU A 265 -4.69 -7.24 -19.32
CA LEU A 265 -3.65 -6.23 -19.33
C LEU A 265 -3.96 -5.16 -20.37
N LEU A 266 -4.20 -3.93 -19.95
CA LEU A 266 -4.46 -2.77 -20.82
C LEU A 266 -3.18 -2.06 -21.23
N GLY A 267 -2.15 -2.11 -20.39
CA GLY A 267 -0.85 -1.54 -20.68
C GLY A 267 0.07 -1.43 -19.49
N ARG A 268 1.31 -1.02 -19.77
CA ARG A 268 2.34 -0.74 -18.76
C ARG A 268 3.06 0.55 -19.11
N TRP A 269 3.52 1.26 -18.09
CA TRP A 269 4.37 2.42 -18.24
C TRP A 269 5.29 2.60 -17.01
N GLY A 270 6.23 3.52 -17.11
CA GLY A 270 7.22 3.76 -16.07
C GLY A 270 8.52 3.03 -16.38
N GLU A 271 9.51 3.80 -16.81
CA GLU A 271 10.84 3.29 -17.15
C GLU A 271 11.75 3.34 -15.93
N ASN A 272 12.69 2.40 -15.82
CA ASN A 272 13.70 2.44 -14.78
C ASN A 272 14.66 3.63 -15.01
N GLY A 273 14.97 4.36 -13.94
CA GLY A 273 15.89 5.50 -13.99
C GLY A 273 15.75 6.46 -12.81
N GLU A 274 16.75 7.31 -12.63
CA GLU A 274 16.81 8.27 -11.52
C GLU A 274 16.11 9.60 -11.85
N GLY A 275 15.86 9.89 -13.12
CA GLY A 275 15.25 11.14 -13.56
C GLY A 275 13.79 11.28 -13.12
N ALA A 276 13.28 12.50 -13.14
CA ALA A 276 11.87 12.77 -12.92
C ALA A 276 11.00 12.01 -13.93
N GLY A 277 9.93 11.41 -13.48
CA GLY A 277 9.05 10.54 -14.28
C GLY A 277 9.58 9.13 -14.53
N HIS A 278 10.74 8.76 -14.01
CA HIS A 278 11.28 7.40 -13.99
C HIS A 278 11.19 6.84 -12.59
N PHE A 279 11.40 5.54 -12.42
CA PHE A 279 11.41 4.86 -11.13
C PHE A 279 12.74 4.13 -10.94
N THR A 280 13.43 4.37 -9.81
CA THR A 280 14.77 3.78 -9.59
C THR A 280 14.75 2.35 -9.13
N ASN A 281 13.69 1.92 -8.49
CA ASN A 281 13.58 0.57 -7.97
C ASN A 281 12.14 0.09 -8.14
N SER A 282 11.30 0.44 -7.18
CA SER A 282 9.92 -0.03 -7.20
C SER A 282 8.99 1.08 -6.74
N PRO A 283 8.08 1.55 -7.60
CA PRO A 283 6.90 2.26 -7.13
C PRO A 283 6.23 1.43 -6.04
N HIS A 284 5.88 2.06 -4.91
CA HIS A 284 5.49 1.32 -3.72
C HIS A 284 4.08 1.65 -3.26
N GLY A 285 3.68 2.93 -3.32
CA GLY A 285 2.33 3.37 -3.03
C GLY A 285 1.71 4.10 -4.23
N VAL A 286 0.40 4.03 -4.39
CA VAL A 286 -0.33 4.68 -5.49
C VAL A 286 -1.68 5.21 -5.04
N PHE A 287 -1.98 6.44 -5.51
CA PHE A 287 -3.29 7.06 -5.32
C PHE A 287 -3.72 7.78 -6.60
N ILE A 288 -5.02 7.85 -6.87
CA ILE A 288 -5.62 8.60 -7.99
C ILE A 288 -6.65 9.56 -7.42
N ASP A 289 -6.50 10.85 -7.73
CA ASP A 289 -7.42 11.88 -7.28
C ASP A 289 -8.66 12.03 -8.19
N SER A 290 -9.61 12.87 -7.76
CA SER A 290 -10.86 13.15 -8.50
C SER A 290 -10.64 13.82 -9.87
N GLU A 291 -9.43 14.32 -10.15
CA GLU A 291 -9.04 14.87 -11.46
C GLU A 291 -8.28 13.82 -12.31
N GLU A 292 -8.29 12.55 -11.87
CA GLU A 292 -7.57 11.43 -12.47
C GLU A 292 -6.04 11.60 -12.50
N SER A 293 -5.48 12.50 -11.69
CA SER A 293 -4.04 12.57 -11.50
C SER A 293 -3.57 11.41 -10.65
N ILE A 294 -2.46 10.77 -11.06
CA ILE A 294 -1.87 9.66 -10.30
C ILE A 294 -0.68 10.16 -9.48
N TYR A 295 -0.65 9.73 -8.22
CA TYR A 295 0.42 10.01 -7.27
C TYR A 295 1.13 8.71 -6.95
N ILE A 296 2.46 8.71 -6.98
CA ILE A 296 3.27 7.51 -6.78
C ILE A 296 4.34 7.78 -5.73
N ALA A 297 4.33 6.97 -4.67
CA ALA A 297 5.39 6.89 -3.69
C ALA A 297 6.45 5.88 -4.14
N GLU A 298 7.73 6.22 -3.99
CA GLU A 298 8.85 5.41 -4.44
C GLU A 298 9.81 5.12 -3.30
N VAL A 299 10.10 3.86 -3.05
CA VAL A 299 11.04 3.39 -2.02
C VAL A 299 12.29 2.77 -2.63
N GLY A 300 13.35 2.65 -1.81
CA GLY A 300 14.54 1.89 -2.18
C GLY A 300 15.40 2.50 -3.29
N GLY A 301 15.41 3.81 -3.43
CA GLY A 301 16.20 4.51 -4.43
C GLY A 301 16.05 6.01 -4.27
N ASN A 302 15.20 6.63 -5.06
CA ASN A 302 14.96 8.08 -4.97
C ASN A 302 14.18 8.50 -3.72
N ASN A 303 13.44 7.58 -3.10
CA ASN A 303 12.64 7.82 -1.90
C ASN A 303 11.76 9.07 -2.01
N ARG A 304 10.99 9.18 -3.08
CA ARG A 304 10.27 10.40 -3.44
C ARG A 304 8.79 10.14 -3.74
N LEU A 305 8.05 11.25 -3.80
CA LEU A 305 6.70 11.30 -4.36
C LEU A 305 6.74 11.95 -5.74
N GLN A 306 5.93 11.46 -6.66
CA GLN A 306 5.72 12.07 -7.96
C GLN A 306 4.23 12.15 -8.26
N LYS A 307 3.80 13.28 -8.87
CA LYS A 307 2.44 13.48 -9.40
C LYS A 307 2.48 13.50 -10.91
N PHE A 308 1.55 12.80 -11.53
CA PHE A 308 1.34 12.78 -12.97
C PHE A 308 -0.10 13.21 -13.26
N ALA A 309 -0.26 14.38 -13.85
CA ALA A 309 -1.57 14.91 -14.20
C ALA A 309 -2.13 14.22 -15.45
N ARG A 310 -3.40 13.89 -15.43
CA ARG A 310 -4.13 13.31 -16.56
C ARG A 310 -4.23 14.33 -17.73
N VAL A 311 -4.03 13.88 -18.99
CA VAL A 311 -4.05 14.74 -20.19
C VAL A 311 -4.81 14.09 -21.36
#